data_052b18aaed6881bcd500aa5087eabaf9
#
_entry.id   052b18aaed6881bcd500aa5087eabaf9
#
_cell.length_a   1.000
_cell.length_b   1.000
_cell.length_c   1.000
_cell.angle_alpha   90.00
_cell.angle_beta   90.00
_cell.angle_gamma   90.00
#
_symmetry.space_group_name_H-M   'P 1'
#
loop_
_entity.id
_entity.type
_entity.pdbx_description
1 polymer ?
#
loop_
_entity_poly.entity_id
_entity_poly.type
_entity_poly.pdbx_seq_one_letter_code
_entity_poly.pdbx_strand_id
1 'polypeptide(L)'
;MSATYPIHHITLSVTDIKATTEWFQNLFGPADIVERDFDEFSRTRMTWPALDDLWIAVMSHHVMDKTSTFNHLQPGLDHLGFECKSPEEVNEWAAKLDELGYTRGPIEDVQYCVAVTARTPDNIPVQFFFPK
;
A
#
# COMPACT_ATOMS: atom_id res chain seq x y z
N MET A 1 -23.17 -9.11 18.63
CA MET A 1 -22.31 -8.99 17.44
C MET A 1 -22.87 -7.94 16.50
N SER A 2 -22.00 -7.20 15.83
CA SER A 2 -22.43 -6.25 14.81
C SER A 2 -22.94 -6.96 13.56
N ALA A 3 -23.78 -6.29 12.74
CA ALA A 3 -24.24 -6.80 11.45
C ALA A 3 -23.14 -6.71 10.36
N THR A 4 -22.15 -5.84 10.56
CA THR A 4 -21.05 -5.60 9.61
C THR A 4 -19.72 -5.53 10.34
N TYR A 5 -18.65 -5.89 9.65
CA TYR A 5 -17.27 -5.85 10.16
C TYR A 5 -16.38 -5.19 9.11
N PRO A 6 -16.36 -3.84 9.05
CA PRO A 6 -15.46 -3.14 8.12
C PRO A 6 -14.00 -3.41 8.49
N ILE A 7 -13.13 -3.43 7.49
CA ILE A 7 -11.70 -3.48 7.74
C ILE A 7 -11.29 -2.15 8.40
N HIS A 8 -10.75 -2.23 9.61
CA HIS A 8 -10.33 -1.05 10.37
C HIS A 8 -8.93 -0.58 9.96
N HIS A 9 -8.01 -1.50 9.83
CA HIS A 9 -6.63 -1.19 9.48
C HIS A 9 -5.93 -2.37 8.80
N ILE A 10 -4.88 -2.01 8.09
CA ILE A 10 -3.93 -2.94 7.48
C ILE A 10 -2.56 -2.56 8.00
N THR A 11 -1.81 -3.53 8.48
CA THR A 11 -0.44 -3.30 8.96
C THR A 11 0.52 -4.12 8.11
N LEU A 12 1.52 -3.45 7.55
CA LEU A 12 2.57 -4.06 6.74
C LEU A 12 3.85 -4.15 7.56
N SER A 13 4.48 -5.31 7.56
CA SER A 13 5.84 -5.45 8.08
C SER A 13 6.82 -4.97 7.01
N VAL A 14 7.65 -4.00 7.37
CA VAL A 14 8.57 -3.34 6.45
C VAL A 14 9.98 -3.30 7.02
N THR A 15 10.98 -3.21 6.15
CA THR A 15 12.38 -3.12 6.57
C THR A 15 12.77 -1.69 6.94
N ASP A 16 12.15 -0.69 6.33
CA ASP A 16 12.43 0.73 6.54
C ASP A 16 11.12 1.50 6.60
N ILE A 17 10.73 1.89 7.83
CA ILE A 17 9.48 2.62 8.08
C ILE A 17 9.47 3.95 7.33
N LYS A 18 10.57 4.71 7.39
CA LYS A 18 10.64 6.03 6.77
C LYS A 18 10.44 5.95 5.26
N ALA A 19 11.13 5.03 4.60
CA ALA A 19 11.03 4.86 3.14
C ALA A 19 9.61 4.51 2.72
N THR A 20 8.95 3.60 3.44
CA THR A 20 7.58 3.17 3.08
C THR A 20 6.55 4.25 3.44
N THR A 21 6.72 4.96 4.54
CA THR A 21 5.87 6.10 4.89
C THR A 21 5.93 7.19 3.81
N GLU A 22 7.12 7.55 3.36
CA GLU A 22 7.29 8.52 2.27
C GLU A 22 6.67 8.02 0.96
N TRP A 23 6.82 6.73 0.67
CA TRP A 23 6.25 6.13 -0.52
C TRP A 23 4.72 6.30 -0.57
N PHE A 24 4.03 5.99 0.52
CA PHE A 24 2.58 6.18 0.61
C PHE A 24 2.17 7.65 0.57
N GLN A 25 2.88 8.53 1.26
CA GLN A 25 2.55 9.96 1.26
C GLN A 25 2.79 10.62 -0.10
N ASN A 26 3.78 10.16 -0.86
CA ASN A 26 3.99 10.64 -2.22
C ASN A 26 2.85 10.23 -3.17
N LEU A 27 2.16 9.13 -2.87
CA LEU A 27 0.98 8.71 -3.65
C LEU A 27 -0.30 9.41 -3.22
N PHE A 28 -0.60 9.41 -1.93
CA PHE A 28 -1.91 9.86 -1.41
C PHE A 28 -1.89 11.25 -0.77
N GLY A 29 -0.73 11.90 -0.74
CA GLY A 29 -0.56 13.18 -0.07
C GLY A 29 -0.19 13.03 1.40
N PRO A 30 -0.03 14.18 2.12
CA PRO A 30 0.30 14.15 3.55
C PRO A 30 -0.76 13.39 4.34
N ALA A 31 -0.30 12.50 5.22
CA ALA A 31 -1.16 11.72 6.11
C ALA A 31 -1.21 12.34 7.50
N ASP A 32 -2.27 12.05 8.25
CA ASP A 32 -2.22 12.13 9.70
C ASP A 32 -1.38 10.97 10.22
N ILE A 33 -0.33 11.27 10.96
CA ILE A 33 0.68 10.29 11.37
C ILE A 33 0.72 10.16 12.88
N VAL A 34 0.73 8.91 13.36
CA VAL A 34 1.03 8.59 14.76
C VAL A 34 2.18 7.59 14.79
N GLU A 35 3.29 8.00 15.38
CA GLU A 35 4.49 7.17 15.53
C GLU A 35 4.59 6.66 16.96
N ARG A 36 4.98 5.39 17.09
CA ARG A 36 5.24 4.76 18.39
C ARG A 36 6.39 3.79 18.31
N ASP A 37 7.25 3.80 19.33
CA ASP A 37 8.27 2.81 19.56
C ASP A 37 7.88 1.91 20.73
N PHE A 38 8.05 0.62 20.52
CA PHE A 38 7.84 -0.42 21.51
C PHE A 38 9.14 -1.20 21.69
N ASP A 39 9.22 -2.04 22.71
CA ASP A 39 10.45 -2.81 22.98
C ASP A 39 10.83 -3.74 21.81
N GLU A 40 9.84 -4.30 21.11
CA GLU A 40 10.06 -5.32 20.07
C GLU A 40 9.92 -4.76 18.65
N PHE A 41 9.25 -3.61 18.46
CA PHE A 41 8.98 -3.05 17.15
C PHE A 41 8.73 -1.55 17.21
N SER A 42 8.88 -0.89 16.06
CA SER A 42 8.42 0.48 15.83
C SER A 42 7.27 0.47 14.84
N ARG A 43 6.36 1.43 14.97
CA ARG A 43 5.17 1.51 14.11
C ARG A 43 4.86 2.95 13.75
N THR A 44 4.52 3.19 12.48
CA THR A 44 3.94 4.45 12.01
C THR A 44 2.55 4.14 11.44
N ARG A 45 1.54 4.79 11.99
CA ARG A 45 0.17 4.71 11.52
C ARG A 45 -0.15 5.93 10.67
N MET A 46 -0.75 5.71 9.51
CA MET A 46 -1.14 6.75 8.56
C MET A 46 -2.63 6.69 8.29
N THR A 47 -3.27 7.86 8.23
CA THR A 47 -4.66 7.98 7.81
C THR A 47 -4.81 9.13 6.82
N TRP A 48 -5.72 8.95 5.84
CA TRP A 48 -6.08 9.93 4.84
C TRP A 48 -7.59 9.97 4.66
N PRO A 49 -8.20 11.14 4.49
CA PRO A 49 -9.63 11.22 4.14
C PRO A 49 -9.98 10.43 2.86
N ALA A 50 -9.07 10.42 1.88
CA ALA A 50 -9.26 9.71 0.61
C ALA A 50 -9.37 8.19 0.75
N LEU A 51 -8.92 7.61 1.86
CA LEU A 51 -8.99 6.18 2.12
C LEU A 51 -10.11 5.80 3.12
N ASP A 52 -11.08 6.67 3.30
CA ASP A 52 -12.32 6.40 4.05
C ASP A 52 -12.08 5.78 5.44
N ASP A 53 -11.33 6.47 6.28
CA ASP A 53 -10.99 6.07 7.66
C ASP A 53 -10.14 4.80 7.80
N LEU A 54 -9.76 4.16 6.70
CA LEU A 54 -8.83 3.03 6.75
C LEU A 54 -7.46 3.50 7.25
N TRP A 55 -6.93 2.82 8.25
CA TRP A 55 -5.55 3.04 8.66
C TRP A 55 -4.62 2.15 7.85
N ILE A 56 -3.54 2.71 7.36
CA ILE A 56 -2.39 1.95 6.88
C ILE A 56 -1.28 2.18 7.89
N ALA A 57 -0.81 1.10 8.50
CA ALA A 57 0.32 1.15 9.41
C ALA A 57 1.51 0.39 8.82
N VAL A 58 2.69 0.89 9.07
CA VAL A 58 3.94 0.22 8.73
C VAL A 58 4.67 -0.09 10.02
N MET A 59 5.18 -1.30 10.12
CA MET A 59 5.79 -1.83 11.34
C MET A 59 7.14 -2.46 10.99
N SER A 60 8.16 -2.10 11.76
CA SER A 60 9.47 -2.73 11.62
C SER A 60 9.82 -3.41 12.94
N HIS A 61 10.03 -4.72 12.87
CA HIS A 61 10.41 -5.51 14.03
C HIS A 61 11.92 -5.43 14.27
N HIS A 62 12.34 -5.34 15.53
CA HIS A 62 13.76 -5.25 15.87
C HIS A 62 14.50 -6.56 15.54
N VAL A 63 13.80 -7.68 15.63
CA VAL A 63 14.33 -9.01 15.22
C VAL A 63 13.72 -9.35 13.85
N MET A 64 14.31 -8.82 12.80
CA MET A 64 13.84 -9.01 11.44
C MET A 64 15.03 -9.04 10.48
N ASP A 65 14.95 -9.87 9.45
CA ASP A 65 15.91 -9.87 8.35
C ASP A 65 15.65 -8.65 7.46
N LYS A 66 16.46 -7.60 7.61
CA LYS A 66 16.34 -6.36 6.85
C LYS A 66 16.77 -6.50 5.38
N THR A 67 17.28 -7.66 4.99
CA THR A 67 17.66 -7.96 3.60
C THR A 67 16.59 -8.73 2.84
N SER A 68 15.56 -9.22 3.55
CA SER A 68 14.48 -9.95 2.92
C SER A 68 13.54 -9.02 2.15
N THR A 69 12.87 -9.54 1.14
CA THR A 69 11.84 -8.85 0.37
C THR A 69 10.53 -9.62 0.41
N PHE A 70 9.43 -8.90 0.26
CA PHE A 70 8.12 -9.52 0.18
C PHE A 70 8.04 -10.45 -1.04
N ASN A 71 7.41 -11.61 -0.83
CA ASN A 71 7.18 -12.59 -1.89
C ASN A 71 5.72 -13.03 -1.88
N HIS A 72 4.95 -12.59 -2.88
CA HIS A 72 3.54 -12.93 -3.02
C HIS A 72 3.27 -14.39 -3.36
N LEU A 73 4.31 -15.15 -3.70
CA LEU A 73 4.19 -16.59 -3.97
C LEU A 73 4.11 -17.44 -2.69
N GLN A 74 4.33 -16.82 -1.53
CA GLN A 74 4.14 -17.45 -0.24
C GLN A 74 2.72 -17.22 0.28
N PRO A 75 2.10 -18.17 1.00
CA PRO A 75 0.78 -17.96 1.59
C PRO A 75 0.73 -16.74 2.48
N GLY A 76 -0.31 -15.91 2.33
CA GLY A 76 -0.51 -14.69 3.07
C GLY A 76 -1.10 -13.61 2.17
N LEU A 77 -0.67 -12.37 2.36
CA LEU A 77 -1.05 -11.27 1.50
C LEU A 77 -0.50 -11.50 0.08
N ASP A 78 -1.34 -11.30 -0.94
CA ASP A 78 -0.87 -11.21 -2.33
C ASP A 78 -0.62 -9.75 -2.69
N HIS A 79 -1.65 -8.90 -2.56
CA HIS A 79 -1.56 -7.48 -2.85
C HIS A 79 -2.66 -6.69 -2.12
N LEU A 80 -2.49 -5.36 -2.08
CA LEU A 80 -3.52 -4.42 -1.68
C LEU A 80 -4.13 -3.79 -2.92
N GLY A 81 -5.47 -3.72 -2.99
CA GLY A 81 -6.16 -3.07 -4.10
C GLY A 81 -6.93 -1.84 -3.64
N PHE A 82 -6.74 -0.72 -4.35
CA PHE A 82 -7.49 0.52 -4.18
C PHE A 82 -8.36 0.75 -5.40
N GLU A 83 -9.65 1.01 -5.20
CA GLU A 83 -10.58 1.20 -6.28
C GLU A 83 -10.40 2.56 -6.95
N CYS A 84 -10.33 2.54 -8.27
CA CYS A 84 -10.41 3.72 -9.12
C CYS A 84 -11.82 3.88 -9.67
N LYS A 85 -12.20 5.10 -10.00
CA LYS A 85 -13.54 5.43 -10.48
C LYS A 85 -13.69 5.35 -11.98
N SER A 86 -12.58 5.25 -12.71
CA SER A 86 -12.57 5.18 -14.16
C SER A 86 -11.29 4.52 -14.66
N PRO A 87 -11.27 4.01 -15.91
CA PRO A 87 -10.04 3.56 -16.55
C PRO A 87 -8.99 4.66 -16.67
N GLU A 88 -9.44 5.90 -16.90
CA GLU A 88 -8.56 7.07 -17.00
C GLU A 88 -7.81 7.32 -15.71
N GLU A 89 -8.45 7.11 -14.56
CA GLU A 89 -7.79 7.25 -13.25
C GLU A 89 -6.69 6.22 -13.06
N VAL A 90 -6.85 5.00 -13.56
CA VAL A 90 -5.78 3.99 -13.56
C VAL A 90 -4.58 4.48 -14.38
N ASN A 91 -4.82 5.08 -15.55
CA ASN A 91 -3.77 5.67 -16.37
C ASN A 91 -3.07 6.83 -15.67
N GLU A 92 -3.81 7.66 -14.95
CA GLU A 92 -3.25 8.75 -14.16
C GLU A 92 -2.35 8.23 -13.03
N TRP A 93 -2.74 7.16 -12.37
CA TRP A 93 -1.89 6.51 -11.38
C TRP A 93 -0.60 5.95 -12.00
N ALA A 94 -0.70 5.29 -13.15
CA ALA A 94 0.48 4.80 -13.85
C ALA A 94 1.45 5.94 -14.20
N ALA A 95 0.93 7.06 -14.71
CA ALA A 95 1.74 8.24 -15.01
C ALA A 95 2.40 8.83 -13.76
N LYS A 96 1.66 8.90 -12.65
CA LYS A 96 2.21 9.39 -11.37
C LYS A 96 3.33 8.49 -10.85
N LEU A 97 3.16 7.19 -10.93
CA LEU A 97 4.21 6.23 -10.55
C LEU A 97 5.47 6.43 -11.38
N ASP A 98 5.33 6.63 -12.67
CA ASP A 98 6.47 6.90 -13.57
C ASP A 98 7.16 8.22 -13.20
N GLU A 99 6.40 9.28 -12.95
CA GLU A 99 6.91 10.57 -12.54
C GLU A 99 7.73 10.48 -11.23
N LEU A 100 7.26 9.67 -10.28
CA LEU A 100 7.94 9.44 -9.01
C LEU A 100 9.14 8.49 -9.14
N GLY A 101 9.30 7.82 -10.27
CA GLY A 101 10.33 6.80 -10.46
C GLY A 101 10.06 5.51 -9.70
N TYR A 102 8.80 5.22 -9.38
CA TYR A 102 8.42 4.03 -8.65
C TYR A 102 8.23 2.82 -9.58
N THR A 103 8.58 1.65 -9.09
CA THR A 103 8.41 0.39 -9.82
C THR A 103 6.94 0.07 -9.99
N ARG A 104 6.56 -0.26 -11.22
CA ARG A 104 5.22 -0.73 -11.54
C ARG A 104 5.23 -1.75 -12.67
N GLY A 105 4.17 -2.55 -12.75
CA GLY A 105 3.90 -3.41 -13.89
C GLY A 105 3.19 -2.67 -15.03
N PRO A 106 2.88 -3.37 -16.12
CA PRO A 106 2.09 -2.80 -17.22
C PRO A 106 0.66 -2.51 -16.76
N ILE A 107 -0.01 -1.59 -17.45
CA ILE A 107 -1.45 -1.42 -17.30
C ILE A 107 -2.12 -2.66 -17.91
N GLU A 108 -2.92 -3.34 -17.10
CA GLU A 108 -3.70 -4.48 -17.53
C GLU A 108 -5.12 -4.01 -17.86
N ASP A 109 -5.56 -4.29 -19.08
CA ASP A 109 -6.92 -4.01 -19.55
C ASP A 109 -7.53 -5.34 -20.01
N VAL A 110 -8.26 -5.97 -19.10
CA VAL A 110 -8.86 -7.27 -19.31
C VAL A 110 -10.38 -7.20 -19.19
N GLN A 111 -11.05 -8.32 -19.40
CA GLN A 111 -12.52 -8.36 -19.46
C GLN A 111 -13.19 -7.78 -18.20
N TYR A 112 -12.61 -7.96 -17.03
CA TYR A 112 -13.24 -7.62 -15.74
C TYR A 112 -12.63 -6.40 -15.05
N CYS A 113 -11.51 -5.85 -15.56
CA CYS A 113 -10.89 -4.70 -14.92
C CYS A 113 -9.89 -3.97 -15.81
N VAL A 114 -9.57 -2.74 -15.40
CA VAL A 114 -8.34 -2.05 -15.77
C VAL A 114 -7.54 -1.84 -14.49
N ALA A 115 -6.25 -2.18 -14.48
CA ALA A 115 -5.45 -2.10 -13.28
C ALA A 115 -3.97 -1.83 -13.58
N VAL A 116 -3.30 -1.21 -12.61
CA VAL A 116 -1.85 -1.09 -12.58
C VAL A 116 -1.35 -1.42 -11.17
N THR A 117 -0.27 -2.18 -11.08
CA THR A 117 0.30 -2.61 -9.80
C THR A 117 1.67 -1.97 -9.59
N ALA A 118 1.77 -1.21 -8.49
CA ALA A 118 3.02 -0.64 -8.01
C ALA A 118 3.69 -1.58 -7.00
N ARG A 119 4.97 -1.34 -6.72
CA ARG A 119 5.73 -2.07 -5.72
C ARG A 119 6.28 -1.09 -4.68
N THR A 120 6.04 -1.38 -3.40
CA THR A 120 6.64 -0.62 -2.29
C THR A 120 8.16 -0.86 -2.24
N PRO A 121 8.91 -0.12 -1.39
CA PRO A 121 10.34 -0.40 -1.21
C PRO A 121 10.66 -1.84 -0.84
N ASP A 122 9.78 -2.53 -0.11
CA ASP A 122 9.94 -3.96 0.23
C ASP A 122 9.28 -4.91 -0.78
N ASN A 123 8.93 -4.41 -1.97
CA ASN A 123 8.32 -5.21 -3.03
C ASN A 123 6.89 -5.69 -2.75
N ILE A 124 6.17 -5.05 -1.85
CA ILE A 124 4.76 -5.37 -1.60
C ILE A 124 3.92 -4.77 -2.73
N PRO A 125 3.06 -5.57 -3.40
CA PRO A 125 2.23 -5.07 -4.49
C PRO A 125 1.08 -4.21 -3.99
N VAL A 126 0.92 -3.04 -4.59
CA VAL A 126 -0.20 -2.11 -4.36
C VAL A 126 -0.84 -1.83 -5.71
N GLN A 127 -2.10 -2.19 -5.85
CA GLN A 127 -2.82 -2.14 -7.11
C GLN A 127 -3.84 -1.01 -7.12
N PHE A 128 -3.91 -0.29 -8.22
CA PHE A 128 -4.97 0.66 -8.54
C PHE A 128 -5.86 0.01 -9.58
N PHE A 129 -7.15 -0.16 -9.24
CA PHE A 129 -8.03 -1.12 -9.88
C PHE A 129 -9.38 -0.47 -10.21
N PHE A 130 -9.79 -0.55 -11.48
CA PHE A 130 -11.12 -0.17 -11.90
C PHE A 130 -11.90 -1.42 -12.31
N PRO A 131 -12.98 -1.79 -11.60
CA PRO A 131 -13.84 -2.91 -11.99
C PRO A 131 -14.70 -2.54 -13.19
N LYS A 132 -14.83 -3.46 -14.16
CA LYS A 132 -15.70 -3.29 -15.32
C LYS A 132 -17.09 -3.87 -15.10
#